data_f3cebb31bfa92234bdeb07828252c69d
#
_entry.id   f3cebb31bfa92234bdeb07828252c69d
#
_cell.length_a   1.000
_cell.length_b   1.000
_cell.length_c   1.000
_cell.angle_alpha   90.00
_cell.angle_beta   90.00
_cell.angle_gamma   90.00
#
_symmetry.space_group_name_H-M   'P 1'
#
loop_
_entity.id
_entity.type
_entity.pdbx_description
1 polymer ?
#
loop_
_entity_poly.entity_id
_entity_poly.type
_entity_poly.pdbx_seq_one_letter_code
_entity_poly.pdbx_strand_id
1 'polypeptide(L)'
;MRLCDRDIEAWLDSGKLGIEPRPPVERINGATVDVRLGNQFRVFRGHTAAFIDLSGPKDEVSAALERVMSDEINLPEGEAFFLHPGELALAVTLESVTIPDDLVGWLDGRSSLARLGLMVHVTAHRIDPGWQGRIVLEFYNSGKLPLALR
;
A
#
# COMPACT_ATOMS: atom_id res chain seq x y z
N MET A 1 21.44 -7.31 5.79
CA MET A 1 21.34 -8.33 4.72
C MET A 1 20.04 -8.06 3.99
N ARG A 2 20.03 -8.15 2.66
CA ARG A 2 18.79 -8.19 1.88
C ARG A 2 18.58 -9.63 1.41
N LEU A 3 17.35 -10.12 1.46
CA LEU A 3 17.00 -11.40 0.88
C LEU A 3 17.00 -11.28 -0.64
N CYS A 4 17.57 -12.26 -1.33
CA CYS A 4 17.38 -12.40 -2.78
C CYS A 4 16.17 -13.32 -3.07
N ASP A 5 15.83 -13.48 -4.35
CA ASP A 5 14.72 -14.32 -4.80
C ASP A 5 14.73 -15.73 -4.19
N ARG A 6 15.88 -16.41 -4.23
CA ARG A 6 16.05 -17.76 -3.62
C ARG A 6 15.83 -17.75 -2.11
N ASP A 7 16.30 -16.71 -1.40
CA ASP A 7 16.10 -16.60 0.04
C ASP A 7 14.62 -16.35 0.35
N ILE A 8 13.95 -15.50 -0.45
CA ILE A 8 12.52 -15.20 -0.32
C ILE A 8 11.71 -16.49 -0.53
N GLU A 9 11.98 -17.25 -1.60
CA GLU A 9 11.31 -18.52 -1.86
C GLU A 9 11.51 -19.52 -0.71
N ALA A 10 12.75 -19.69 -0.25
CA ALA A 10 13.07 -20.59 0.86
C ALA A 10 12.37 -20.18 2.16
N TRP A 11 12.23 -18.88 2.42
CA TRP A 11 11.53 -18.39 3.60
C TRP A 11 10.01 -18.54 3.49
N LEU A 12 9.45 -18.37 2.29
CA LEU A 12 8.04 -18.67 2.02
C LEU A 12 7.76 -20.18 2.17
N ASP A 13 8.65 -21.03 1.70
CA ASP A 13 8.53 -22.52 1.79
C ASP A 13 8.60 -23.01 3.23
N SER A 14 9.46 -22.39 4.04
CA SER A 14 9.63 -22.74 5.46
C SER A 14 8.56 -22.10 6.36
N GLY A 15 7.71 -21.18 5.84
CA GLY A 15 6.75 -20.43 6.62
C GLY A 15 7.37 -19.34 7.49
N LYS A 16 8.66 -19.03 7.36
CA LYS A 16 9.31 -17.93 8.07
C LYS A 16 8.84 -16.58 7.57
N LEU A 17 8.60 -16.44 6.27
CA LEU A 17 7.93 -15.30 5.63
C LEU A 17 6.57 -15.77 5.15
N GLY A 18 5.51 -15.01 5.40
CA GLY A 18 4.16 -15.29 4.90
C GLY A 18 3.72 -14.26 3.87
N ILE A 19 3.19 -14.72 2.74
CA ILE A 19 2.46 -13.90 1.76
C ILE A 19 1.29 -14.73 1.26
N GLU A 20 0.06 -14.29 1.57
CA GLU A 20 -1.17 -15.05 1.27
C GLU A 20 -2.18 -14.19 0.48
N PRO A 21 -2.66 -14.64 -0.68
CA PRO A 21 -2.27 -15.89 -1.37
C PRO A 21 -0.81 -15.85 -1.83
N ARG A 22 -0.16 -17.03 -1.80
CA ARG A 22 1.26 -17.15 -2.18
C ARG A 22 1.48 -16.58 -3.60
N PRO A 23 2.43 -15.67 -3.80
CA PRO A 23 2.76 -15.17 -5.12
C PRO A 23 3.39 -16.27 -5.98
N PRO A 24 3.05 -16.33 -7.28
CA PRO A 24 3.76 -17.22 -8.20
C PRO A 24 5.21 -16.75 -8.38
N VAL A 25 6.09 -17.67 -8.79
CA VAL A 25 7.53 -17.43 -8.89
C VAL A 25 7.90 -16.24 -9.78
N GLU A 26 7.11 -15.97 -10.81
CA GLU A 26 7.31 -14.87 -11.75
C GLU A 26 7.13 -13.48 -11.11
N ARG A 27 6.55 -13.45 -9.91
CA ARG A 27 6.40 -12.22 -9.11
C ARG A 27 7.48 -12.04 -8.05
N ILE A 28 8.39 -13.00 -7.92
CA ILE A 28 9.56 -12.92 -7.05
C ILE A 28 10.75 -12.59 -7.92
N ASN A 29 11.25 -11.34 -7.83
CA ASN A 29 12.26 -10.82 -8.75
C ASN A 29 13.45 -10.23 -8.00
N GLY A 30 14.63 -10.80 -8.19
CA GLY A 30 15.89 -10.29 -7.64
C GLY A 30 15.88 -10.20 -6.11
N ALA A 31 15.31 -9.14 -5.54
CA ALA A 31 15.21 -8.93 -4.09
C ALA A 31 13.83 -8.37 -3.69
N THR A 32 12.81 -8.56 -4.53
CA THR A 32 11.47 -7.99 -4.33
C THR A 32 10.39 -9.02 -4.64
N VAL A 33 9.20 -8.79 -4.09
CA VAL A 33 7.97 -9.51 -4.45
C VAL A 33 6.95 -8.51 -4.94
N ASP A 34 6.43 -8.72 -6.14
CA ASP A 34 5.33 -7.92 -6.68
C ASP A 34 4.01 -8.37 -6.04
N VAL A 35 3.44 -7.52 -5.21
CA VAL A 35 2.10 -7.71 -4.62
C VAL A 35 1.03 -7.03 -5.49
N ARG A 36 -0.20 -7.50 -5.37
CA ARG A 36 -1.34 -6.99 -6.13
C ARG A 36 -2.12 -5.96 -5.34
N LEU A 37 -2.78 -5.08 -6.08
CA LEU A 37 -3.77 -4.17 -5.52
C LEU A 37 -5.05 -4.95 -5.15
N GLY A 38 -5.58 -4.68 -3.97
CA GLY A 38 -6.92 -5.12 -3.57
C GLY A 38 -7.99 -4.19 -4.16
N ASN A 39 -9.24 -4.47 -3.85
CA ASN A 39 -10.38 -3.73 -4.36
C ASN A 39 -10.97 -2.70 -3.38
N GLN A 40 -10.31 -2.48 -2.25
CA GLN A 40 -10.76 -1.60 -1.17
C GLN A 40 -10.01 -0.28 -1.22
N PHE A 41 -10.77 0.82 -1.25
CA PHE A 41 -10.24 2.18 -1.35
C PHE A 41 -10.91 3.09 -0.34
N ARG A 42 -10.20 4.14 0.08
CA ARG A 42 -10.75 5.30 0.79
C ARG A 42 -10.17 6.56 0.18
N VAL A 43 -11.00 7.58 0.02
CA VAL A 43 -10.60 8.89 -0.54
C VAL A 43 -10.75 9.97 0.50
N PHE A 44 -10.02 11.05 0.32
CA PHE A 44 -10.15 12.23 1.17
C PHE A 44 -11.27 13.12 0.66
N ARG A 45 -12.19 13.49 1.55
CA ARG A 45 -13.28 14.42 1.28
C ARG A 45 -12.74 15.85 1.46
N GLY A 46 -12.67 16.59 0.38
CA GLY A 46 -12.33 18.01 0.45
C GLY A 46 -13.38 18.81 1.24
N HIS A 47 -12.94 19.90 1.85
CA HIS A 47 -13.80 20.91 2.50
C HIS A 47 -14.58 20.49 3.75
N THR A 48 -14.25 19.38 4.38
CA THR A 48 -14.89 18.95 5.65
C THR A 48 -14.25 19.59 6.88
N ALA A 49 -13.04 20.09 6.77
CA ALA A 49 -12.32 20.82 7.82
C ALA A 49 -11.43 21.90 7.21
N ALA A 50 -11.23 23.00 7.94
CA ALA A 50 -10.34 24.08 7.50
C ALA A 50 -8.85 23.66 7.56
N PHE A 51 -8.49 22.85 8.54
CA PHE A 51 -7.15 22.30 8.75
C PHE A 51 -7.21 21.11 9.72
N ILE A 52 -6.12 20.36 9.81
CA ILE A 52 -5.88 19.35 10.84
C ILE A 52 -4.67 19.82 11.65
N ASP A 53 -4.82 19.99 12.95
CA ASP A 53 -3.72 20.31 13.86
C ASP A 53 -2.99 19.02 14.25
N LEU A 54 -1.76 18.86 13.75
CA LEU A 54 -0.92 17.70 14.03
C LEU A 54 -0.20 17.77 15.38
N SER A 55 -0.26 18.90 16.10
CA SER A 55 0.34 19.07 17.42
C SER A 55 -0.56 18.55 18.56
N GLY A 56 -1.82 18.25 18.26
CA GLY A 56 -2.79 17.74 19.23
C GLY A 56 -2.51 16.30 19.67
N PRO A 57 -3.26 15.81 20.67
CA PRO A 57 -3.21 14.41 21.09
C PRO A 57 -3.49 13.45 19.93
N LYS A 58 -2.85 12.27 19.97
CA LYS A 58 -2.92 11.28 18.88
C LYS A 58 -4.35 10.86 18.53
N ASP A 59 -5.21 10.72 19.53
CA ASP A 59 -6.62 10.36 19.39
C ASP A 59 -7.42 11.45 18.68
N GLU A 60 -7.16 12.72 18.96
CA GLU A 60 -7.79 13.86 18.28
C GLU A 60 -7.34 13.95 16.82
N VAL A 61 -6.05 13.77 16.54
CA VAL A 61 -5.51 13.71 15.18
C VAL A 61 -6.12 12.56 14.40
N SER A 62 -6.23 11.37 15.01
CA SER A 62 -6.86 10.20 14.39
C SER A 62 -8.34 10.44 14.10
N ALA A 63 -9.07 11.04 15.04
CA ALA A 63 -10.47 11.38 14.84
C ALA A 63 -10.67 12.47 13.76
N ALA A 64 -9.74 13.40 13.63
CA ALA A 64 -9.75 14.39 12.56
C ALA A 64 -9.52 13.76 11.19
N LEU A 65 -8.58 12.79 11.10
CA LEU A 65 -8.33 12.02 9.89
C LEU A 65 -9.58 11.24 9.46
N GLU A 66 -10.21 10.51 10.37
CA GLU A 66 -11.44 9.76 10.07
C GLU A 66 -12.59 10.66 9.56
N ARG A 67 -12.70 11.88 10.05
CA ARG A 67 -13.73 12.84 9.58
C ARG A 67 -13.51 13.31 8.13
N VAL A 68 -12.25 13.37 7.68
CA VAL A 68 -11.93 13.81 6.31
C VAL A 68 -11.86 12.66 5.32
N MET A 69 -11.92 11.42 5.78
CA MET A 69 -11.91 10.24 4.92
C MET A 69 -13.33 9.79 4.56
N SER A 70 -13.48 9.18 3.38
CA SER A 70 -14.71 8.51 2.97
C SER A 70 -14.92 7.22 3.76
N ASP A 71 -16.14 6.69 3.71
CA ASP A 71 -16.36 5.28 3.99
C ASP A 71 -15.55 4.43 2.99
N GLU A 72 -15.35 3.16 3.33
CA GLU A 72 -14.65 2.23 2.47
C GLU A 72 -15.43 2.02 1.14
N ILE A 73 -14.73 2.15 0.03
CA ILE A 73 -15.22 1.89 -1.32
C ILE A 73 -14.75 0.51 -1.72
N ASN A 74 -15.68 -0.42 -1.91
CA ASN A 74 -15.38 -1.76 -2.42
C ASN A 74 -15.73 -1.81 -3.91
N LEU A 75 -14.72 -1.92 -4.76
CA LEU A 75 -14.93 -2.01 -6.21
C LEU A 75 -15.38 -3.41 -6.61
N PRO A 76 -16.40 -3.54 -7.48
CA PRO A 76 -16.72 -4.79 -8.16
C PRO A 76 -15.55 -5.31 -8.97
N GLU A 77 -15.50 -6.65 -9.18
CA GLU A 77 -14.47 -7.27 -9.98
C GLU A 77 -14.44 -6.70 -11.41
N GLY A 78 -13.25 -6.36 -11.90
CA GLY A 78 -13.03 -5.79 -13.24
C GLY A 78 -13.26 -4.29 -13.34
N GLU A 79 -13.82 -3.63 -12.34
CA GLU A 79 -13.93 -2.17 -12.30
C GLU A 79 -12.60 -1.52 -11.96
N ALA A 80 -12.44 -0.24 -12.35
CA ALA A 80 -11.25 0.55 -12.08
C ALA A 80 -11.55 1.68 -11.11
N PHE A 81 -10.61 1.91 -10.19
CA PHE A 81 -10.55 3.15 -9.43
C PHE A 81 -9.78 4.19 -10.24
N PHE A 82 -10.36 5.36 -10.47
CA PHE A 82 -9.70 6.45 -11.20
C PHE A 82 -9.09 7.44 -10.20
N LEU A 83 -7.76 7.46 -10.14
CA LEU A 83 -7.00 8.40 -9.32
C LEU A 83 -6.64 9.61 -10.17
N HIS A 84 -7.27 10.77 -9.88
CA HIS A 84 -7.02 11.99 -10.64
C HIS A 84 -5.72 12.69 -10.21
N PRO A 85 -5.14 13.56 -11.07
CA PRO A 85 -3.97 14.36 -10.71
C PRO A 85 -4.16 15.16 -9.42
N GLY A 86 -3.20 15.08 -8.51
CA GLY A 86 -3.23 15.76 -7.22
C GLY A 86 -4.07 15.08 -6.15
N GLU A 87 -4.69 13.94 -6.45
CA GLU A 87 -5.48 13.18 -5.47
C GLU A 87 -4.63 12.18 -4.70
N LEU A 88 -4.96 12.05 -3.42
CA LEU A 88 -4.50 11.02 -2.50
C LEU A 88 -5.64 10.03 -2.23
N ALA A 89 -5.37 8.73 -2.32
CA ALA A 89 -6.30 7.69 -1.94
C ALA A 89 -5.57 6.60 -1.15
N LEU A 90 -6.25 6.03 -0.16
CA LEU A 90 -5.77 4.84 0.51
C LEU A 90 -6.36 3.61 -0.18
N ALA A 91 -5.52 2.58 -0.30
CA ALA A 91 -5.93 1.25 -0.74
C ALA A 91 -5.20 0.19 0.08
N VAL A 92 -5.48 -1.08 -0.17
CA VAL A 92 -4.79 -2.18 0.48
C VAL A 92 -4.30 -3.19 -0.55
N THR A 93 -3.25 -3.92 -0.21
CA THR A 93 -2.82 -5.06 -1.03
C THR A 93 -3.88 -6.16 -1.03
N LEU A 94 -3.93 -6.95 -2.09
CA LEU A 94 -4.72 -8.17 -2.12
C LEU A 94 -4.12 -9.20 -1.17
N GLU A 95 -2.80 -9.33 -1.18
CA GLU A 95 -2.07 -10.25 -0.32
C GLU A 95 -2.00 -9.72 1.12
N SER A 96 -2.14 -10.66 2.07
CA SER A 96 -1.73 -10.48 3.46
C SER A 96 -0.27 -10.89 3.61
N VAL A 97 0.52 -10.10 4.33
CA VAL A 97 1.95 -10.31 4.53
C VAL A 97 2.23 -10.56 6.00
N THR A 98 3.07 -11.55 6.30
CA THR A 98 3.58 -11.82 7.65
C THR A 98 5.09 -11.67 7.63
N ILE A 99 5.60 -10.64 8.30
CA ILE A 99 7.03 -10.35 8.44
C ILE A 99 7.52 -10.91 9.77
N PRO A 100 8.58 -11.73 9.81
CA PRO A 100 9.14 -12.24 11.06
C PRO A 100 9.81 -11.13 11.88
N ASP A 101 10.06 -11.38 13.16
CA ASP A 101 10.60 -10.40 14.11
C ASP A 101 12.03 -9.94 13.79
N ASP A 102 12.75 -10.69 12.97
CA ASP A 102 14.14 -10.43 12.57
C ASP A 102 14.28 -9.84 11.15
N LEU A 103 13.16 -9.44 10.54
CA LEU A 103 13.13 -8.86 9.19
C LEU A 103 12.35 -7.54 9.17
N VAL A 104 12.80 -6.61 8.34
CA VAL A 104 12.07 -5.39 7.97
C VAL A 104 11.68 -5.49 6.50
N GLY A 105 10.42 -5.25 6.20
CA GLY A 105 9.94 -5.10 4.83
C GLY A 105 10.04 -3.64 4.36
N TRP A 106 10.25 -3.46 3.05
CA TRP A 106 10.22 -2.16 2.38
C TRP A 106 9.21 -2.19 1.26
N LEU A 107 8.31 -1.21 1.26
CA LEU A 107 7.34 -1.03 0.18
C LEU A 107 7.91 -0.04 -0.83
N ASP A 108 7.99 -0.46 -2.09
CA ASP A 108 8.43 0.39 -3.19
C ASP A 108 7.47 0.31 -4.38
N GLY A 109 7.37 1.42 -5.13
CA GLY A 109 6.63 1.45 -6.38
C GLY A 109 7.46 0.89 -7.55
N ARG A 110 6.76 0.36 -8.55
CA ARG A 110 7.42 -0.05 -9.81
C ARG A 110 7.83 1.19 -10.61
N SER A 111 9.07 1.21 -11.10
CA SER A 111 9.62 2.36 -11.85
C SER A 111 8.80 2.74 -13.09
N SER A 112 8.18 1.77 -13.75
CA SER A 112 7.30 2.02 -14.90
C SER A 112 6.05 2.82 -14.52
N LEU A 113 5.48 2.58 -13.32
CA LEU A 113 4.32 3.31 -12.80
C LEU A 113 4.73 4.66 -12.21
N ALA A 114 5.87 4.72 -11.55
CA ALA A 114 6.42 5.97 -11.01
C ALA A 114 6.68 7.02 -12.12
N ARG A 115 7.08 6.58 -13.33
CA ARG A 115 7.24 7.48 -14.50
C ARG A 115 5.93 8.08 -14.99
N LEU A 116 4.78 7.49 -14.65
CA LEU A 116 3.46 8.05 -14.93
C LEU A 116 2.98 8.99 -13.82
N GLY A 117 3.75 9.13 -12.75
CA GLY A 117 3.44 9.94 -11.59
C GLY A 117 2.73 9.19 -10.45
N LEU A 118 2.60 7.85 -10.54
CA LEU A 118 2.00 7.07 -9.46
C LEU A 118 3.00 6.87 -8.33
N MET A 119 2.67 7.36 -7.15
CA MET A 119 3.30 7.01 -5.88
C MET A 119 2.43 5.96 -5.18
N VAL A 120 3.06 4.96 -4.56
CA VAL A 120 2.35 3.88 -3.83
C VAL A 120 2.47 4.02 -2.31
N HIS A 121 3.34 4.88 -1.87
CA HIS A 121 3.48 5.41 -0.50
C HIS A 121 3.94 6.87 -0.60
N VAL A 122 3.57 7.70 0.37
CA VAL A 122 4.04 9.10 0.40
C VAL A 122 5.41 9.15 1.06
N THR A 123 5.54 8.69 2.30
CA THR A 123 6.80 8.64 3.04
C THR A 123 6.93 7.42 3.96
N ALA A 124 5.83 6.71 4.23
CA ALA A 124 5.79 5.59 5.19
C ALA A 124 5.90 4.25 4.43
N HIS A 125 7.12 3.89 4.05
CA HIS A 125 7.39 2.70 3.22
C HIS A 125 7.91 1.50 4.02
N ARG A 126 8.09 1.63 5.34
CA ARG A 126 8.61 0.56 6.19
C ARG A 126 7.50 -0.33 6.72
N ILE A 127 7.68 -1.64 6.60
CA ILE A 127 6.86 -2.66 7.22
C ILE A 127 7.64 -3.22 8.39
N ASP A 128 7.13 -3.00 9.59
CA ASP A 128 7.83 -3.33 10.83
C ASP A 128 7.98 -4.85 11.05
N PRO A 129 9.04 -5.30 11.78
CA PRO A 129 9.16 -6.67 12.24
C PRO A 129 7.90 -7.12 13.01
N GLY A 130 7.49 -8.36 12.81
CA GLY A 130 6.28 -8.90 13.42
C GLY A 130 4.96 -8.45 12.78
N TRP A 131 4.99 -7.68 11.68
CA TRP A 131 3.79 -7.29 10.96
C TRP A 131 3.02 -8.50 10.45
N GLN A 132 1.70 -8.43 10.59
CA GLN A 132 0.78 -9.40 10.01
C GLN A 132 -0.47 -8.68 9.49
N GLY A 133 -0.75 -8.81 8.20
CA GLY A 133 -1.94 -8.23 7.58
C GLY A 133 -1.68 -7.73 6.16
N ARG A 134 -2.72 -7.13 5.58
CA ARG A 134 -2.61 -6.41 4.31
C ARG A 134 -1.83 -5.12 4.51
N ILE A 135 -1.07 -4.73 3.48
CA ILE A 135 -0.31 -3.48 3.50
C ILE A 135 -1.21 -2.35 2.99
N VAL A 136 -1.27 -1.27 3.74
CA VAL A 136 -1.95 -0.04 3.29
C VAL A 136 -1.06 0.67 2.29
N LEU A 137 -1.65 1.07 1.17
CA LEU A 137 -1.02 1.82 0.09
C LEU A 137 -1.55 3.25 0.11
N GLU A 138 -0.63 4.22 0.07
CA GLU A 138 -0.94 5.65 0.03
C GLU A 138 -0.75 6.15 -1.41
N PHE A 139 -1.71 5.87 -2.28
CA PHE A 139 -1.63 6.28 -3.67
C PHE A 139 -1.75 7.79 -3.82
N TYR A 140 -0.79 8.39 -4.51
CA TYR A 140 -0.84 9.78 -4.94
C TYR A 140 -0.49 9.90 -6.42
N ASN A 141 -1.29 10.65 -7.17
CA ASN A 141 -1.04 10.91 -8.58
C ASN A 141 -0.37 12.28 -8.75
N SER A 142 0.95 12.28 -8.93
CA SER A 142 1.73 13.48 -9.26
C SER A 142 1.79 13.75 -10.76
N GLY A 143 1.19 12.90 -11.59
CA GLY A 143 1.14 13.03 -13.04
C GLY A 143 0.09 14.04 -13.52
N LYS A 144 -0.14 14.06 -14.82
CA LYS A 144 -1.07 15.01 -15.47
C LYS A 144 -2.37 14.35 -15.96
N LEU A 145 -2.44 13.03 -15.96
CA LEU A 145 -3.60 12.27 -16.45
C LEU A 145 -4.17 11.41 -15.32
N PRO A 146 -5.49 11.17 -15.29
CA PRO A 146 -6.08 10.19 -14.41
C PRO A 146 -5.49 8.80 -14.66
N LEU A 147 -5.22 8.07 -13.59
CA LEU A 147 -4.70 6.71 -13.62
C LEU A 147 -5.83 5.74 -13.25
N ALA A 148 -6.06 4.73 -14.09
CA ALA A 148 -7.02 3.65 -13.80
C ALA A 148 -6.29 2.52 -13.05
N LEU A 149 -6.64 2.34 -11.79
CA LEU A 149 -6.10 1.29 -10.90
C LEU A 149 -7.06 0.09 -10.87
N ARG A 150 -6.52 -1.14 -11.06
CA ARG A 150 -7.27 -2.42 -11.04
C ARG A 150 -6.52 -3.47 -10.29
#